data_fe420ec17942d4ea77150d7c3d0c563e
#
_entry.id   fe420ec17942d4ea77150d7c3d0c563e
#
_cell.length_a   1.000
_cell.length_b   1.000
_cell.length_c   1.000
_cell.angle_alpha   90.00
_cell.angle_beta   90.00
_cell.angle_gamma   90.00
#
_symmetry.space_group_name_H-M   'P 1'
#
loop_
_entity.id
_entity.type
_entity.pdbx_description
1 polymer ?
#
loop_
_entity_poly.entity_id
_entity_poly.type
_entity_poly.pdbx_seq_one_letter_code
_entity_poly.pdbx_strand_id
1 'polypeptide(L)'
;MNLWSISAEYPHNEPIALYPNLSITQVGAEGTYVFNGSQFSGKAAFEQSEKQLISAGSFIIGGGVYLYKMGLDSNMSIAANRAVRNLQLGFNVGYAYSWVIGNYWLLSGMAKMGVNGGNEQHFSGAGNVKIYPTAFARGSATYQKATWAVSFLMLINDKSVYAFQDKFNVTSINFQLAYVKHLDRIFRKKSHVPA
;
A
#
# COMPACT_ATOMS: atom_id res chain seq x y z
N MET A 1 10.79 -9.35 4.40
CA MET A 1 11.80 -8.39 4.89
C MET A 1 11.23 -7.01 4.64
N ASN A 2 10.96 -6.25 5.69
CA ASN A 2 10.45 -4.89 5.59
C ASN A 2 11.62 -3.93 5.77
N LEU A 3 11.91 -3.14 4.74
CA LEU A 3 12.92 -2.09 4.80
C LEU A 3 12.20 -0.76 5.02
N TRP A 4 12.50 -0.08 6.12
CA TRP A 4 11.97 1.23 6.45
C TRP A 4 13.09 2.25 6.34
N SER A 5 12.88 3.32 5.61
CA SER A 5 13.72 4.50 5.68
C SER A 5 12.87 5.69 6.12
N ILE A 6 13.35 6.41 7.11
CA ILE A 6 12.75 7.66 7.57
C ILE A 6 13.79 8.73 7.31
N SER A 7 13.45 9.72 6.46
CA SER A 7 14.28 10.89 6.22
C SER A 7 13.53 12.13 6.73
N ALA A 8 14.24 12.98 7.45
CA ALA A 8 13.79 14.31 7.82
C ALA A 8 14.52 15.33 6.95
N GLU A 9 13.78 16.21 6.28
CA GLU A 9 14.33 17.31 5.49
C GLU A 9 14.40 18.56 6.35
N TYR A 10 15.64 19.00 6.67
CA TYR A 10 15.90 20.25 7.36
C TYR A 10 16.40 21.32 6.38
N PRO A 11 15.92 22.56 6.46
CA PRO A 11 16.30 23.62 5.49
C PRO A 11 17.71 24.20 5.68
N HIS A 12 18.46 23.83 6.70
CA HIS A 12 19.83 24.29 6.92
C HIS A 12 20.67 23.21 7.63
N ASN A 13 21.86 22.94 7.12
CA ASN A 13 23.03 22.14 7.58
C ASN A 13 23.13 21.73 9.07
N GLU A 14 22.05 21.44 9.72
CA GLU A 14 21.98 20.95 11.10
C GLU A 14 22.14 19.43 11.13
N PRO A 15 22.75 18.88 12.16
CA PRO A 15 22.97 17.43 12.25
C PRO A 15 21.63 16.69 12.23
N ILE A 16 21.56 15.63 11.41
CA ILE A 16 20.41 14.73 11.32
C ILE A 16 20.08 14.23 12.72
N ALA A 17 18.95 14.64 13.27
CA ALA A 17 18.48 14.10 14.54
C ALA A 17 17.96 12.67 14.28
N LEU A 18 18.75 11.68 14.70
CA LEU A 18 18.32 10.29 14.72
C LEU A 18 17.39 10.10 15.93
N TYR A 19 16.13 9.77 15.66
CA TYR A 19 15.16 9.37 16.69
C TYR A 19 15.08 7.83 16.76
N PRO A 20 15.96 7.18 17.53
CA PRO A 20 16.06 5.70 17.53
C PRO A 20 14.80 5.02 18.07
N ASN A 21 13.98 5.74 18.83
CA ASN A 21 12.78 5.21 19.50
C ASN A 21 11.47 5.79 18.94
N LEU A 22 11.48 6.27 17.68
CA LEU A 22 10.26 6.72 17.03
C LEU A 22 9.36 5.53 16.69
N SER A 23 8.20 5.46 17.31
CA SER A 23 7.17 4.47 17.06
C SER A 23 6.05 5.10 16.21
N ILE A 24 5.75 4.50 15.06
CA ILE A 24 4.64 4.92 14.20
C ILE A 24 3.68 3.76 14.05
N THR A 25 2.45 3.93 14.53
CA THR A 25 1.35 2.99 14.30
C THR A 25 0.38 3.61 13.32
N GLN A 26 0.08 2.91 12.22
CA GLN A 26 -0.90 3.32 11.23
C GLN A 26 -2.01 2.27 11.14
N VAL A 27 -3.26 2.73 11.20
CA VAL A 27 -4.45 1.94 10.92
C VAL A 27 -5.26 2.69 9.87
N GLY A 28 -5.77 2.00 8.85
CA GLY A 28 -6.56 2.68 7.82
C GLY A 28 -7.33 1.69 6.96
N ALA A 29 -8.28 2.24 6.22
CA ALA A 29 -9.04 1.53 5.21
C ALA A 29 -8.98 2.32 3.90
N GLU A 30 -8.80 1.62 2.78
CA GLU A 30 -8.74 2.19 1.45
C GLU A 30 -9.68 1.42 0.53
N GLY A 31 -10.48 2.17 -0.26
CA GLY A 31 -11.28 1.63 -1.35
C GLY A 31 -10.70 2.07 -2.70
N THR A 32 -10.69 1.17 -3.68
CA THR A 32 -10.23 1.46 -5.04
C THR A 32 -11.26 0.98 -6.04
N TYR A 33 -11.68 1.87 -6.95
CA TYR A 33 -12.56 1.56 -8.07
C TYR A 33 -11.72 1.37 -9.34
N VAL A 34 -12.03 0.30 -10.07
CA VAL A 34 -11.36 -0.10 -11.31
C VAL A 34 -12.33 0.11 -12.46
N PHE A 35 -12.04 1.02 -13.39
CA PHE A 35 -12.97 1.38 -14.49
C PHE A 35 -13.17 0.25 -15.49
N ASN A 36 -12.11 -0.49 -15.83
CA ASN A 36 -12.16 -1.61 -16.77
C ASN A 36 -12.13 -2.96 -16.06
N GLY A 37 -12.92 -3.12 -14.99
CA GLY A 37 -12.95 -4.34 -14.18
C GLY A 37 -13.42 -5.60 -14.91
N SER A 38 -14.05 -5.45 -16.10
CA SER A 38 -14.45 -6.59 -16.94
C SER A 38 -13.28 -7.27 -17.66
N GLN A 39 -12.18 -6.55 -17.91
CA GLN A 39 -11.00 -7.06 -18.62
C GLN A 39 -9.76 -7.12 -17.71
N PHE A 40 -9.58 -6.15 -16.82
CA PHE A 40 -8.48 -6.11 -15.87
C PHE A 40 -8.92 -6.68 -14.52
N SER A 41 -8.30 -7.75 -14.08
CA SER A 41 -8.54 -8.33 -12.75
C SER A 41 -7.41 -7.98 -11.78
N GLY A 42 -7.71 -7.13 -10.79
CA GLY A 42 -6.79 -6.84 -9.68
C GLY A 42 -6.50 -8.09 -8.83
N LYS A 43 -7.46 -9.01 -8.74
CA LYS A 43 -7.31 -10.29 -8.04
C LYS A 43 -6.33 -11.22 -8.76
N ALA A 44 -6.40 -11.28 -10.09
CA ALA A 44 -5.43 -12.03 -10.87
C ALA A 44 -4.03 -11.40 -10.77
N ALA A 45 -3.97 -10.07 -10.85
CA ALA A 45 -2.72 -9.32 -10.85
C ALA A 45 -1.95 -9.41 -9.53
N PHE A 46 -2.65 -9.36 -8.39
CA PHE A 46 -2.01 -9.12 -7.10
C PHE A 46 -2.38 -10.12 -5.98
N GLU A 47 -3.39 -10.97 -6.19
CA GLU A 47 -3.84 -11.95 -5.19
C GLU A 47 -3.77 -13.39 -5.70
N GLN A 48 -3.56 -13.60 -7.01
CA GLN A 48 -3.52 -14.90 -7.72
C GLN A 48 -4.77 -15.78 -7.48
N SER A 49 -5.87 -15.16 -7.06
CA SER A 49 -7.14 -15.87 -6.80
C SER A 49 -7.96 -16.12 -8.08
N GLU A 50 -7.62 -15.42 -9.16
CA GLU A 50 -8.24 -15.53 -10.47
C GLU A 50 -7.17 -15.67 -11.56
N LYS A 51 -7.58 -16.02 -12.77
CA LYS A 51 -6.70 -16.07 -13.95
C LYS A 51 -7.12 -15.00 -14.95
N GLN A 52 -6.20 -14.12 -15.32
CA GLN A 52 -6.39 -13.17 -16.42
C GLN A 52 -5.93 -13.81 -17.73
N LEU A 53 -6.80 -13.81 -18.73
CA LEU A 53 -6.56 -14.51 -20.02
C LEU A 53 -6.07 -13.57 -21.11
N ILE A 54 -6.31 -12.27 -20.99
CA ILE A 54 -5.93 -11.24 -21.96
C ILE A 54 -5.16 -10.13 -21.27
N SER A 55 -4.20 -9.54 -21.98
CA SER A 55 -3.53 -8.34 -21.50
C SER A 55 -4.51 -7.18 -21.48
N ALA A 56 -4.62 -6.50 -20.36
CA ALA A 56 -5.55 -5.39 -20.18
C ALA A 56 -5.03 -4.40 -19.15
N GLY A 57 -5.49 -3.17 -19.25
CA GLY A 57 -5.22 -2.13 -18.28
C GLY A 57 -6.49 -1.41 -17.86
N SER A 58 -6.37 -0.64 -16.79
CA SER A 58 -7.47 0.15 -16.25
C SER A 58 -6.97 1.40 -15.57
N PHE A 59 -7.69 2.49 -15.77
CA PHE A 59 -7.64 3.61 -14.85
C PHE A 59 -8.27 3.19 -13.52
N ILE A 60 -7.73 3.74 -12.44
CA ILE A 60 -8.18 3.48 -11.09
C ILE A 60 -8.31 4.79 -10.34
N ILE A 61 -9.36 4.89 -9.53
CA ILE A 61 -9.54 5.95 -8.55
C ILE A 61 -9.73 5.31 -7.18
N GLY A 62 -9.25 5.96 -6.14
CA GLY A 62 -9.40 5.45 -4.80
C GLY A 62 -9.48 6.54 -3.76
N GLY A 63 -9.85 6.16 -2.57
CA GLY A 63 -9.86 7.00 -1.40
C GLY A 63 -9.70 6.17 -0.14
N GLY A 64 -9.23 6.80 0.90
CA GLY A 64 -8.98 6.12 2.16
C GLY A 64 -9.03 7.03 3.37
N VAL A 65 -9.16 6.39 4.53
CA VAL A 65 -9.09 7.01 5.84
C VAL A 65 -7.94 6.37 6.59
N TYR A 66 -7.07 7.18 7.17
CA TYR A 66 -5.89 6.72 7.88
C TYR A 66 -5.79 7.39 9.23
N LEU A 67 -5.54 6.60 10.26
CA LEU A 67 -5.25 7.03 11.61
C LEU A 67 -3.78 6.74 11.89
N TYR A 68 -3.02 7.78 12.20
CA TYR A 68 -1.63 7.66 12.62
C TYR A 68 -1.53 7.96 14.11
N LYS A 69 -0.73 7.15 14.80
CA LYS A 69 -0.30 7.39 16.17
C LYS A 69 1.21 7.37 16.18
N MET A 70 1.83 8.47 16.56
CA MET A 70 3.27 8.61 16.71
C MET A 70 3.59 8.73 18.20
N GLY A 71 4.55 7.94 18.68
CA GLY A 71 5.05 7.97 20.04
C GLY A 71 6.57 8.09 20.04
N LEU A 72 7.09 8.94 20.92
CA LEU A 72 8.51 8.99 21.28
C LEU A 72 8.67 8.36 22.65
N ASP A 73 9.68 7.52 22.84
CA ASP A 73 9.93 6.87 24.11
C ASP A 73 10.42 7.87 25.16
N SER A 74 10.02 7.66 26.41
CA SER A 74 9.98 8.63 27.51
C SER A 74 11.32 9.06 28.11
N ASN A 75 12.46 8.70 27.51
CA ASN A 75 13.77 9.02 28.07
C ASN A 75 14.36 10.37 27.64
N MET A 76 13.69 11.15 26.82
CA MET A 76 14.10 12.49 26.43
C MET A 76 13.05 13.54 26.82
N SER A 77 13.29 14.19 27.95
CA SER A 77 12.68 15.46 28.43
C SER A 77 11.14 15.52 28.54
N ILE A 78 10.70 16.08 29.59
CA ILE A 78 9.40 16.59 30.07
C ILE A 78 8.21 16.77 29.09
N ALA A 79 8.43 16.77 27.78
CA ALA A 79 7.40 16.82 26.73
C ALA A 79 7.03 15.46 26.12
N ALA A 80 7.72 14.39 26.46
CA ALA A 80 7.76 13.12 25.70
C ALA A 80 6.60 12.15 25.95
N ASN A 81 5.63 12.48 26.79
CA ASN A 81 4.50 11.58 27.06
C ASN A 81 3.27 11.84 26.19
N ARG A 82 3.43 12.49 25.03
CA ARG A 82 2.31 12.84 24.16
C ARG A 82 2.37 12.11 22.84
N ALA A 83 1.53 11.06 22.75
CA ALA A 83 1.23 10.46 21.46
C ALA A 83 0.47 11.45 20.57
N VAL A 84 1.07 11.83 19.43
CA VAL A 84 0.39 12.64 18.41
C VAL A 84 -0.50 11.71 17.60
N ARG A 85 -1.78 12.05 17.50
CA ARG A 85 -2.74 11.35 16.64
C ARG A 85 -3.04 12.24 15.44
N ASN A 86 -3.00 11.66 14.26
CA ASN A 86 -3.32 12.34 13.01
C ASN A 86 -4.35 11.52 12.25
N LEU A 87 -5.47 12.15 11.90
CA LEU A 87 -6.49 11.57 11.03
C LEU A 87 -6.30 12.15 9.63
N GLN A 88 -6.16 11.30 8.63
CA GLN A 88 -6.03 11.68 7.23
C GLN A 88 -7.14 11.08 6.39
N LEU A 89 -7.70 11.89 5.49
CA LEU A 89 -8.59 11.48 4.41
C LEU A 89 -7.82 11.61 3.10
N GLY A 90 -7.78 10.55 2.31
CA GLY A 90 -7.01 10.47 1.08
C GLY A 90 -7.85 10.27 -0.15
N PHE A 91 -7.40 10.86 -1.25
CA PHE A 91 -7.88 10.59 -2.60
C PHE A 91 -6.70 10.29 -3.51
N ASN A 92 -6.83 9.28 -4.36
CA ASN A 92 -5.79 8.89 -5.29
C ASN A 92 -6.35 8.49 -6.66
N VAL A 93 -5.52 8.68 -7.68
CA VAL A 93 -5.78 8.25 -9.05
C VAL A 93 -4.57 7.50 -9.56
N GLY A 94 -4.76 6.61 -10.51
CA GLY A 94 -3.67 5.85 -11.05
C GLY A 94 -4.05 5.01 -12.26
N TYR A 95 -3.10 4.16 -12.63
CA TYR A 95 -3.26 3.23 -13.72
C TYR A 95 -2.67 1.88 -13.34
N ALA A 96 -3.33 0.81 -13.76
CA ALA A 96 -2.85 -0.54 -13.63
C ALA A 96 -2.87 -1.24 -14.98
N TYR A 97 -1.88 -2.10 -15.20
CA TYR A 97 -1.78 -2.90 -16.41
C TYR A 97 -1.29 -4.30 -16.11
N SER A 98 -1.83 -5.29 -16.81
CA SER A 98 -1.40 -6.68 -16.75
C SER A 98 -1.05 -7.18 -18.14
N TRP A 99 0.14 -7.73 -18.28
CA TRP A 99 0.62 -8.42 -19.46
C TRP A 99 0.49 -9.92 -19.29
N VAL A 100 -0.32 -10.55 -20.15
CA VAL A 100 -0.39 -12.01 -20.28
C VAL A 100 0.66 -12.44 -21.31
N ILE A 101 1.67 -13.18 -20.87
CA ILE A 101 2.76 -13.65 -21.71
C ILE A 101 2.67 -15.16 -21.86
N GLY A 102 2.29 -15.59 -23.05
CA GLY A 102 2.01 -17.01 -23.33
C GLY A 102 0.89 -17.54 -22.44
N ASN A 103 1.01 -18.80 -22.03
CA ASN A 103 -0.06 -19.49 -21.28
C ASN A 103 0.14 -19.47 -19.76
N TYR A 104 1.30 -19.02 -19.27
CA TYR A 104 1.69 -19.23 -17.88
C TYR A 104 2.16 -17.98 -17.15
N TRP A 105 2.62 -16.94 -17.83
CA TRP A 105 3.16 -15.77 -17.21
C TRP A 105 2.18 -14.61 -17.20
N LEU A 106 2.05 -13.97 -16.06
CA LEU A 106 1.33 -12.71 -15.86
C LEU A 106 2.28 -11.71 -15.19
N LEU A 107 2.60 -10.64 -15.90
CA LEU A 107 3.30 -9.48 -15.33
C LEU A 107 2.28 -8.38 -15.10
N SER A 108 2.26 -7.82 -13.91
CA SER A 108 1.31 -6.74 -13.60
C SER A 108 2.01 -5.60 -12.88
N GLY A 109 1.58 -4.39 -13.20
CA GLY A 109 2.04 -3.18 -12.57
C GLY A 109 0.89 -2.24 -12.27
N MET A 110 0.99 -1.50 -11.18
CA MET A 110 0.06 -0.45 -10.78
C MET A 110 0.84 0.70 -10.18
N ALA A 111 0.48 1.92 -10.57
CA ALA A 111 0.99 3.13 -9.95
C ALA A 111 -0.18 4.06 -9.63
N LYS A 112 -0.18 4.62 -8.44
CA LYS A 112 -1.16 5.61 -7.97
C LYS A 112 -0.43 6.81 -7.39
N MET A 113 -0.99 7.99 -7.60
CA MET A 113 -0.60 9.21 -6.92
C MET A 113 -1.83 9.87 -6.34
N GLY A 114 -1.66 10.59 -5.26
CA GLY A 114 -2.78 11.19 -4.57
C GLY A 114 -2.37 12.22 -3.55
N VAL A 115 -3.38 12.68 -2.86
CA VAL A 115 -3.24 13.64 -1.77
C VAL A 115 -4.09 13.19 -0.59
N ASN A 116 -3.53 13.31 0.60
CA ASN A 116 -4.27 13.16 1.83
C ASN A 116 -4.44 14.55 2.47
N GLY A 117 -5.63 14.84 2.99
CA GLY A 117 -5.89 15.95 3.88
C GLY A 117 -5.96 15.44 5.31
N GLY A 118 -5.25 16.07 6.23
CA GLY A 118 -5.25 15.63 7.62
C GLY A 118 -5.25 16.77 8.61
N ASN A 119 -5.78 16.50 9.81
CA ASN A 119 -5.78 17.44 10.90
C ASN A 119 -4.48 17.29 11.71
N GLU A 120 -3.69 18.36 11.77
CA GLU A 120 -2.57 18.45 12.69
C GLU A 120 -3.10 18.87 14.06
N GLN A 121 -2.94 18.00 15.07
CA GLN A 121 -3.26 18.40 16.44
C GLN A 121 -2.21 19.39 16.95
N HIS A 122 -2.51 20.67 16.83
CA HIS A 122 -1.78 21.71 17.52
C HIS A 122 -2.22 21.77 18.99
N PHE A 123 -1.26 22.06 19.86
CA PHE A 123 -1.47 22.38 21.28
C PHE A 123 -2.44 23.55 21.54
N SER A 124 -2.75 24.34 20.51
CA SER A 124 -3.48 25.60 20.56
C SER A 124 -4.90 25.55 19.96
N GLY A 125 -5.51 24.40 19.84
CA GLY A 125 -6.97 24.31 19.60
C GLY A 125 -7.47 24.65 18.18
N ALA A 126 -6.70 25.30 17.31
CA ALA A 126 -7.06 25.57 15.93
C ALA A 126 -6.38 24.55 15.00
N GLY A 127 -7.12 23.55 14.58
CA GLY A 127 -6.61 22.53 13.67
C GLY A 127 -6.43 23.08 12.25
N ASN A 128 -5.21 23.22 11.79
CA ASN A 128 -4.93 23.49 10.38
C ASN A 128 -4.96 22.19 9.59
N VAL A 129 -5.76 22.15 8.52
CA VAL A 129 -5.77 21.05 7.57
C VAL A 129 -4.53 21.18 6.69
N LYS A 130 -3.66 20.16 6.71
CA LYS A 130 -2.50 20.08 5.81
C LYS A 130 -2.73 19.06 4.72
N ILE A 131 -2.13 19.32 3.57
CA ILE A 131 -2.18 18.43 2.40
C ILE A 131 -0.87 17.64 2.32
N TYR A 132 -0.99 16.34 2.17
CA TYR A 132 0.11 15.37 2.13
C TYR A 132 0.11 14.67 0.78
N PRO A 133 1.13 14.86 -0.07
CA PRO A 133 1.26 14.07 -1.28
C PRO A 133 1.53 12.60 -0.93
N THR A 134 0.99 11.71 -1.75
CA THR A 134 1.17 10.27 -1.60
C THR A 134 1.48 9.64 -2.94
N ALA A 135 2.37 8.64 -2.95
CA ALA A 135 2.66 7.83 -4.11
C ALA A 135 2.65 6.35 -3.72
N PHE A 136 2.13 5.53 -4.61
CA PHE A 136 2.04 4.09 -4.43
C PHE A 136 2.35 3.39 -5.74
N ALA A 137 3.22 2.39 -5.68
CA ALA A 137 3.50 1.51 -6.81
C ALA A 137 3.47 0.06 -6.35
N ARG A 138 2.92 -0.82 -7.19
CA ARG A 138 2.88 -2.26 -6.96
C ARG A 138 3.21 -2.98 -8.25
N GLY A 139 4.11 -3.95 -8.19
CA GLY A 139 4.45 -4.82 -9.28
C GLY A 139 4.30 -6.27 -8.89
N SER A 140 3.97 -7.14 -9.85
CA SER A 140 3.96 -8.57 -9.66
C SER A 140 4.43 -9.32 -10.90
N ALA A 141 5.13 -10.42 -10.67
CA ALA A 141 5.47 -11.40 -11.69
C ALA A 141 4.95 -12.75 -11.21
N THR A 142 3.97 -13.31 -11.93
CA THR A 142 3.29 -14.55 -11.56
C THR A 142 3.50 -15.60 -12.63
N TYR A 143 3.97 -16.79 -12.21
CA TYR A 143 3.95 -17.99 -13.01
C TYR A 143 2.80 -18.88 -12.55
N GLN A 144 1.84 -19.13 -13.44
CA GLN A 144 0.58 -19.80 -13.09
C GLN A 144 0.34 -21.02 -13.95
N LYS A 145 0.12 -22.16 -13.32
CA LYS A 145 -0.41 -23.39 -13.91
C LYS A 145 -1.85 -23.64 -13.48
N ALA A 146 -2.45 -24.71 -14.05
CA ALA A 146 -3.85 -25.03 -13.80
C ALA A 146 -4.21 -25.27 -12.32
N THR A 147 -3.25 -25.74 -11.51
CA THR A 147 -3.49 -26.15 -10.12
C THR A 147 -2.67 -25.37 -9.10
N TRP A 148 -1.73 -24.53 -9.52
CA TRP A 148 -0.88 -23.77 -8.64
C TRP A 148 -0.31 -22.53 -9.32
N ALA A 149 0.08 -21.56 -8.54
CA ALA A 149 0.78 -20.35 -8.98
C ALA A 149 1.91 -20.00 -8.00
N VAL A 150 2.98 -19.44 -8.53
CA VAL A 150 4.04 -18.77 -7.76
C VAL A 150 4.14 -17.34 -8.23
N SER A 151 4.21 -16.41 -7.31
CA SER A 151 4.34 -15.00 -7.64
C SER A 151 5.33 -14.30 -6.73
N PHE A 152 6.06 -13.38 -7.35
CA PHE A 152 6.85 -12.37 -6.68
C PHE A 152 6.14 -11.03 -6.79
N LEU A 153 5.97 -10.37 -5.64
CA LEU A 153 5.32 -9.07 -5.55
C LEU A 153 6.28 -8.07 -4.93
N MET A 154 6.24 -6.84 -5.43
CA MET A 154 6.91 -5.68 -4.87
C MET A 154 5.89 -4.57 -4.67
N LEU A 155 5.95 -3.93 -3.51
CA LEU A 155 5.09 -2.82 -3.16
C LEU A 155 5.94 -1.68 -2.61
N ILE A 156 5.77 -0.51 -3.18
CA ILE A 156 6.39 0.74 -2.74
C ILE A 156 5.27 1.68 -2.32
N ASN A 157 5.37 2.23 -1.14
CA ASN A 157 4.41 3.17 -0.59
C ASN A 157 5.16 4.34 0.03
N ASP A 158 4.94 5.52 -0.53
CA ASP A 158 5.53 6.77 -0.07
C ASP A 158 4.43 7.68 0.46
N LYS A 159 4.57 8.08 1.73
CA LYS A 159 3.60 8.92 2.43
C LYS A 159 4.32 9.95 3.28
N SER A 160 3.78 11.17 3.24
CA SER A 160 4.23 12.23 4.13
C SER A 160 3.35 12.29 5.37
N VAL A 161 3.97 12.51 6.53
CA VAL A 161 3.29 12.73 7.81
C VAL A 161 3.93 13.95 8.48
N TYR A 162 3.13 14.87 8.97
CA TYR A 162 3.62 15.98 9.79
C TYR A 162 3.44 15.65 11.27
N ALA A 163 4.51 15.76 12.01
CA ALA A 163 4.49 15.65 13.45
C ALA A 163 5.48 16.65 14.05
N PHE A 164 5.14 17.24 15.21
CA PHE A 164 6.01 18.18 15.95
C PHE A 164 6.52 19.36 15.11
N GLN A 165 5.73 19.86 14.14
CA GLN A 165 6.06 20.92 13.18
C GLN A 165 7.00 20.48 12.03
N ASP A 166 7.47 19.25 12.02
CA ASP A 166 8.35 18.71 10.99
C ASP A 166 7.59 17.79 10.03
N LYS A 167 8.05 17.79 8.76
CA LYS A 167 7.56 16.89 7.73
C LYS A 167 8.41 15.62 7.70
N PHE A 168 7.80 14.48 7.98
CA PHE A 168 8.42 13.17 7.86
C PHE A 168 7.93 12.49 6.59
N ASN A 169 8.85 12.06 5.74
CA ASN A 169 8.53 11.18 4.62
C ASN A 169 8.79 9.73 5.04
N VAL A 170 7.78 8.90 4.90
CA VAL A 170 7.86 7.47 5.22
C VAL A 170 7.72 6.68 3.93
N THR A 171 8.85 6.14 3.44
CA THR A 171 8.86 5.24 2.30
C THR A 171 8.97 3.81 2.79
N SER A 172 8.03 2.97 2.42
CA SER A 172 8.06 1.54 2.70
C SER A 172 8.19 0.73 1.42
N ILE A 173 9.12 -0.22 1.41
CA ILE A 173 9.31 -1.17 0.31
C ILE A 173 9.11 -2.56 0.87
N ASN A 174 8.15 -3.29 0.30
CA ASN A 174 7.82 -4.65 0.71
C ASN A 174 8.01 -5.60 -0.46
N PHE A 175 8.65 -6.73 -0.19
CA PHE A 175 8.78 -7.85 -1.13
C PHE A 175 8.04 -9.05 -0.56
N GLN A 176 7.29 -9.72 -1.41
CA GLN A 176 6.53 -10.90 -1.04
C GLN A 176 6.71 -12.00 -2.09
N LEU A 177 7.02 -13.20 -1.64
CA LEU A 177 6.93 -14.41 -2.43
C LEU A 177 5.69 -15.17 -1.99
N ALA A 178 4.81 -15.50 -2.93
CA ALA A 178 3.58 -16.23 -2.64
C ALA A 178 3.49 -17.51 -3.48
N TYR A 179 3.04 -18.59 -2.84
CA TYR A 179 2.64 -19.82 -3.48
C TYR A 179 1.17 -20.08 -3.22
N VAL A 180 0.40 -20.26 -4.28
CA VAL A 180 -1.05 -20.50 -4.19
C VAL A 180 -1.35 -21.86 -4.85
N LYS A 181 -2.07 -22.72 -4.15
CA LYS A 181 -2.57 -23.99 -4.68
C LYS A 181 -4.08 -23.92 -4.80
N HIS A 182 -4.61 -24.13 -6.01
CA HIS A 182 -6.04 -24.13 -6.27
C HIS A 182 -6.60 -25.51 -5.93
N LEU A 183 -7.45 -25.58 -4.90
CA LEU A 183 -8.02 -26.83 -4.38
C LEU A 183 -9.36 -27.22 -5.05
N ASP A 184 -9.93 -26.36 -5.89
CA ASP A 184 -11.26 -26.55 -6.52
C ASP A 184 -11.43 -27.83 -7.32
N ARG A 185 -10.33 -28.43 -7.77
CA ARG A 185 -10.34 -29.71 -8.49
C ARG A 185 -10.31 -30.94 -7.59
N ILE A 186 -9.96 -30.80 -6.33
CA ILE A 186 -9.87 -31.93 -5.39
C ILE A 186 -11.26 -32.35 -4.92
N PHE A 187 -12.21 -31.42 -4.90
CA PHE A 187 -13.58 -31.62 -4.38
C PHE A 187 -14.64 -31.80 -5.48
N ARG A 188 -14.27 -31.74 -6.77
CA ARG A 188 -15.23 -32.12 -7.83
C ARG A 188 -15.43 -33.62 -7.81
N LYS A 189 -16.45 -34.06 -7.09
CA LYS A 189 -17.04 -35.40 -7.22
C LYS A 189 -17.37 -35.61 -8.70
N LYS A 190 -16.78 -36.65 -9.34
CA LYS A 190 -17.24 -37.09 -10.67
C LYS A 190 -18.74 -37.40 -10.55
N SER A 191 -19.58 -36.56 -11.13
CA SER A 191 -20.98 -36.92 -11.35
C SER A 191 -20.94 -38.05 -12.37
N HIS A 192 -21.20 -39.29 -11.93
CA HIS A 192 -21.58 -40.37 -12.80
C HIS A 192 -22.88 -39.96 -13.48
N VAL A 193 -22.84 -39.71 -14.79
CA VAL A 193 -24.01 -39.73 -15.64
C VAL A 193 -24.31 -41.22 -15.85
N PRO A 194 -25.45 -41.76 -15.39
CA PRO A 194 -25.88 -43.10 -15.78
C PRO A 194 -26.24 -43.09 -17.25
N ALA A 195 -25.81 -44.15 -17.95
CA ALA A 195 -26.11 -44.41 -19.34
C ALA A 195 -27.63 -44.67 -19.57
#